data_a9bdb639885d4ae399fca59a8cfadb75
#
_entry.id   a9bdb639885d4ae399fca59a8cfadb75
#
_cell.length_a   1.000
_cell.length_b   1.000
_cell.length_c   1.000
_cell.angle_alpha   90.00
_cell.angle_beta   90.00
_cell.angle_gamma   90.00
#
_symmetry.space_group_name_H-M   'P 1'
#
loop_
_entity.id
_entity.type
_entity.pdbx_description
1 polymer ?
#
loop_
_entity_poly.entity_id
_entity_poly.type
_entity_poly.pdbx_seq_one_letter_code
_entity_poly.pdbx_strand_id
1 'polypeptide(L)'
;MVPMDEHVVYVGSKEPIQYVLAVVTEFSSGSDTVTIKARGRAISIACDVAEIVRSRHVKDASYRDVKIATETVQGDRGRHSKVTSIHIVLGKPAAAGA
;
A
#
# COMPACT_ATOMS: atom_id res chain seq x y z
N MET A 1 16.65 10.49 11.37
CA MET A 1 15.36 10.87 10.77
C MET A 1 14.72 9.65 10.15
N VAL A 2 13.45 9.46 10.45
CA VAL A 2 12.71 8.32 9.91
C VAL A 2 12.33 8.60 8.45
N PRO A 3 12.62 7.67 7.53
CA PRO A 3 12.21 7.87 6.14
C PRO A 3 10.70 8.01 6.03
N MET A 4 10.25 8.84 5.09
CA MET A 4 8.83 9.07 4.87
C MET A 4 8.10 7.79 4.42
N ASP A 5 8.83 6.87 3.79
CA ASP A 5 8.27 5.66 3.25
C ASP A 5 8.58 4.43 4.11
N GLU A 6 8.85 4.62 5.39
CA GLU A 6 9.20 3.51 6.28
C GLU A 6 8.10 2.45 6.36
N HIS A 7 6.84 2.85 6.23
CA HIS A 7 5.70 1.95 6.34
C HIS A 7 5.00 1.78 5.00
N VAL A 8 5.78 1.44 3.99
CA VAL A 8 5.27 1.25 2.63
C VAL A 8 5.39 -0.21 2.26
N VAL A 9 4.31 -0.74 1.67
CA VAL A 9 4.30 -2.08 1.10
C VAL A 9 4.10 -1.95 -0.39
N TYR A 10 5.07 -2.42 -1.15
CA TYR A 10 5.01 -2.41 -2.61
C TYR A 10 4.39 -3.71 -3.09
N VAL A 11 3.29 -3.60 -3.82
CA VAL A 11 2.57 -4.77 -4.34
C VAL A 11 3.02 -5.03 -5.76
N GLY A 12 3.37 -6.28 -6.03
CA GLY A 12 3.77 -6.75 -7.35
C GLY A 12 3.00 -8.00 -7.73
N SER A 13 3.73 -9.01 -8.20
CA SER A 13 3.11 -10.19 -8.81
C SER A 13 3.06 -11.41 -7.91
N LYS A 14 3.40 -11.28 -6.64
CA LYS A 14 3.32 -12.41 -5.71
C LYS A 14 1.88 -12.64 -5.29
N GLU A 15 1.66 -13.72 -4.55
CA GLU A 15 0.32 -14.03 -4.06
C GLU A 15 -0.18 -12.92 -3.12
N PRO A 16 -1.45 -12.54 -3.22
CA PRO A 16 -1.99 -11.45 -2.39
C PRO A 16 -1.77 -11.64 -0.90
N ILE A 17 -1.82 -12.89 -0.41
CA ILE A 17 -1.66 -13.14 1.03
C ILE A 17 -0.30 -12.66 1.54
N GLN A 18 0.73 -12.70 0.72
CA GLN A 18 2.05 -12.24 1.14
C GLN A 18 2.03 -10.74 1.44
N TYR A 19 1.31 -9.98 0.62
CA TYR A 19 1.20 -8.52 0.84
C TYR A 19 0.28 -8.21 2.01
N VAL A 20 -0.80 -9.00 2.17
CA VAL A 20 -1.68 -8.85 3.33
C VAL A 20 -0.88 -9.02 4.62
N LEU A 21 -0.06 -10.07 4.69
CA LEU A 21 0.76 -10.32 5.87
C LEU A 21 1.76 -9.19 6.11
N ALA A 22 2.33 -8.65 5.05
CA ALA A 22 3.26 -7.52 5.17
C ALA A 22 2.57 -6.29 5.77
N VAL A 23 1.37 -5.97 5.29
CA VAL A 23 0.62 -4.82 5.80
C VAL A 23 0.21 -5.04 7.26
N VAL A 24 -0.30 -6.22 7.56
CA VAL A 24 -0.70 -6.55 8.94
C VAL A 24 0.49 -6.48 9.88
N THR A 25 1.65 -6.95 9.42
CA THR A 25 2.88 -6.88 10.22
C THR A 25 3.27 -5.45 10.53
N GLU A 26 3.14 -4.54 9.54
CA GLU A 26 3.43 -3.13 9.76
C GLU A 26 2.52 -2.54 10.84
N PHE A 27 1.22 -2.83 10.77
CA PHE A 27 0.30 -2.36 11.79
C PHE A 27 0.62 -2.98 13.17
N SER A 28 0.96 -4.26 13.19
CA SER A 28 1.28 -4.95 14.44
C SER A 28 2.54 -4.40 15.10
N SER A 29 3.46 -3.87 14.32
CA SER A 29 4.70 -3.30 14.86
C SER A 29 4.51 -1.89 15.39
N GLY A 30 3.29 -1.35 15.37
CA GLY A 30 2.96 -0.08 15.99
C GLY A 30 2.69 1.06 15.03
N SER A 31 2.71 0.81 13.73
CA SER A 31 2.41 1.87 12.77
C SER A 31 0.94 2.22 12.81
N ASP A 32 0.63 3.51 12.79
CA ASP A 32 -0.75 3.99 12.72
C ASP A 32 -1.25 4.04 11.29
N THR A 33 -0.35 4.16 10.34
CA THR A 33 -0.69 4.19 8.91
C THR A 33 0.25 3.30 8.13
N VAL A 34 -0.27 2.69 7.08
CA VAL A 34 0.52 1.90 6.14
C VAL A 34 0.10 2.33 4.74
N THR A 35 1.07 2.58 3.88
CA THR A 35 0.83 2.93 2.49
C THR A 35 1.09 1.72 1.61
N ILE A 36 0.11 1.39 0.78
CA ILE A 36 0.22 0.31 -0.19
C ILE A 36 0.40 0.95 -1.56
N LYS A 37 1.47 0.60 -2.24
CA LYS A 37 1.79 1.17 -3.55
C LYS A 37 1.83 0.09 -4.60
N ALA A 38 1.31 0.40 -5.78
CA ALA A 38 1.35 -0.53 -6.90
C ALA A 38 1.32 0.22 -8.21
N ARG A 39 1.75 -0.45 -9.26
CA ARG A 39 1.76 0.10 -10.61
C ARG A 39 1.20 -0.92 -11.58
N GLY A 40 0.52 -0.41 -12.62
CA GLY A 40 0.05 -1.24 -13.71
C GLY A 40 -0.86 -2.36 -13.25
N ARG A 41 -0.54 -3.56 -13.65
CA ARG A 41 -1.39 -4.73 -13.36
C ARG A 41 -1.48 -5.05 -11.87
N ALA A 42 -0.55 -4.58 -11.08
CA ALA A 42 -0.58 -4.83 -9.64
C ALA A 42 -1.60 -3.96 -8.90
N ILE A 43 -2.20 -2.99 -9.57
CA ILE A 43 -3.15 -2.07 -8.91
C ILE A 43 -4.36 -2.82 -8.37
N SER A 44 -4.93 -3.75 -9.17
CA SER A 44 -6.08 -4.50 -8.68
C SER A 44 -5.71 -5.38 -7.49
N ILE A 45 -4.51 -5.95 -7.51
CA ILE A 45 -4.02 -6.73 -6.38
C ILE A 45 -3.88 -5.86 -5.14
N ALA A 46 -3.36 -4.65 -5.29
CA ALA A 46 -3.24 -3.72 -4.17
C ALA A 46 -4.60 -3.37 -3.58
N CYS A 47 -5.60 -3.17 -4.41
CA CYS A 47 -6.96 -2.92 -3.94
C CYS A 47 -7.51 -4.12 -3.16
N ASP A 48 -7.29 -5.33 -3.67
CA ASP A 48 -7.71 -6.54 -2.98
C ASP A 48 -7.00 -6.68 -1.63
N VAL A 49 -5.71 -6.43 -1.60
CA VAL A 49 -4.92 -6.48 -0.37
C VAL A 49 -5.48 -5.50 0.66
N ALA A 50 -5.73 -4.26 0.24
CA ALA A 50 -6.26 -3.25 1.15
C ALA A 50 -7.61 -3.66 1.73
N GLU A 51 -8.50 -4.20 0.88
CA GLU A 51 -9.82 -4.63 1.34
C GLU A 51 -9.74 -5.84 2.27
N ILE A 52 -8.86 -6.80 1.99
CA ILE A 52 -8.69 -7.95 2.85
C ILE A 52 -8.17 -7.52 4.23
N VAL A 53 -7.17 -6.66 4.24
CA VAL A 53 -6.62 -6.15 5.50
C VAL A 53 -7.72 -5.46 6.31
N ARG A 54 -8.44 -4.55 5.68
CA ARG A 54 -9.44 -3.75 6.36
C ARG A 54 -10.63 -4.58 6.84
N SER A 55 -11.06 -5.55 6.04
CA SER A 55 -12.27 -6.31 6.36
C SER A 55 -12.02 -7.50 7.25
N ARG A 56 -10.81 -8.07 7.26
CA ARG A 56 -10.56 -9.34 7.94
C ARG A 56 -9.48 -9.28 9.03
N HIS A 57 -8.58 -8.32 8.98
CA HIS A 57 -7.42 -8.32 9.88
C HIS A 57 -7.35 -7.08 10.76
N VAL A 58 -7.45 -5.91 10.17
CA VAL A 58 -7.35 -4.65 10.90
C VAL A 58 -8.67 -3.93 10.68
N LYS A 59 -9.68 -4.36 11.40
CA LYS A 59 -11.06 -3.96 11.12
C LYS A 59 -11.34 -2.51 11.46
N ASP A 60 -10.54 -1.89 12.27
CA ASP A 60 -10.67 -0.47 12.59
C ASP A 60 -9.85 0.42 11.66
N ALA A 61 -9.18 -0.17 10.67
CA ALA A 61 -8.48 0.63 9.67
C ALA A 61 -9.48 1.23 8.68
N SER A 62 -9.15 2.42 8.22
CA SER A 62 -9.96 3.11 7.21
C SER A 62 -9.05 3.66 6.13
N TYR A 63 -9.64 3.97 4.97
CA TYR A 63 -8.92 4.63 3.90
C TYR A 63 -8.70 6.08 4.29
N ARG A 64 -7.43 6.46 4.43
CA ARG A 64 -7.05 7.83 4.74
C ARG A 64 -6.85 8.64 3.48
N ASP A 65 -6.33 7.98 2.45
CA ASP A 65 -6.06 8.63 1.19
C ASP A 65 -5.93 7.58 0.10
N VAL A 66 -6.36 7.91 -1.09
CA VAL A 66 -6.12 7.08 -2.28
C VAL A 66 -5.71 8.03 -3.39
N LYS A 67 -4.53 7.84 -3.92
CA LYS A 67 -4.00 8.69 -4.97
C LYS A 67 -3.67 7.85 -6.19
N ILE A 68 -4.10 8.33 -7.34
CA ILE A 68 -3.81 7.69 -8.62
C ILE A 68 -3.01 8.68 -9.45
N ALA A 69 -1.96 8.21 -10.08
CA ALA A 69 -1.09 9.08 -10.86
C ALA A 69 -0.49 8.31 -12.03
N THR A 70 0.05 9.04 -12.97
CA THR A 70 0.80 8.47 -14.07
C THR A 70 2.28 8.69 -13.81
N GLU A 71 3.06 7.63 -13.92
CA GLU A 71 4.50 7.69 -13.75
C GLU A 71 5.17 7.35 -15.08
N THR A 72 6.33 7.96 -15.30
CA THR A 72 7.17 7.60 -16.43
C THR A 72 8.20 6.59 -15.94
N VAL A 73 8.23 5.44 -16.60
CA VAL A 73 9.17 4.36 -16.26
C VAL A 73 10.17 4.24 -17.40
N GLN A 74 11.44 4.25 -17.06
CA GLN A 74 12.48 4.09 -18.05
C GLN A 74 12.72 2.60 -18.28
N GLY A 75 12.56 2.17 -19.52
CA GLY A 75 12.81 0.79 -19.91
C GLY A 75 14.14 0.60 -20.60
N ASP A 76 14.27 -0.52 -21.28
CA ASP A 76 15.49 -0.86 -22.00
C ASP A 76 15.77 0.14 -23.10
N ARG A 77 17.06 0.37 -23.36
CA ARG A 77 17.52 1.20 -24.46
C ARG A 77 17.00 2.64 -24.40
N GLY A 78 16.79 3.15 -23.19
CA GLY A 78 16.37 4.51 -23.02
C GLY A 78 14.91 4.78 -23.35
N ARG A 79 14.12 3.74 -23.60
CA ARG A 79 12.70 3.92 -23.87
C ARG A 79 11.97 4.31 -22.60
N HIS A 80 10.97 5.14 -22.75
CA HIS A 80 10.11 5.56 -21.66
C HIS A 80 8.72 5.04 -21.89
N SER A 81 8.11 4.53 -20.83
CA SER A 81 6.72 4.07 -20.84
C SER A 81 6.00 4.78 -19.73
N LYS A 82 4.73 5.07 -19.97
CA LYS A 82 3.87 5.63 -18.91
C LYS A 82 3.10 4.50 -18.28
N VAL A 83 3.01 4.53 -16.96
CA VAL A 83 2.30 3.51 -16.20
C VAL A 83 1.47 4.21 -15.13
N THR A 84 0.27 3.70 -14.91
CA THR A 84 -0.59 4.20 -13.84
C THR A 84 -0.12 3.61 -12.52
N SER A 85 -0.11 4.44 -11.49
CA SER A 85 0.23 4.00 -10.14
C SER A 85 -0.90 4.34 -9.18
N ILE A 86 -0.94 3.62 -8.06
CA ILE A 86 -1.87 3.90 -6.98
C ILE A 86 -1.12 3.89 -5.66
N HIS A 87 -1.50 4.81 -4.78
CA HIS A 87 -1.04 4.87 -3.40
C HIS A 87 -2.27 4.81 -2.53
N ILE A 88 -2.38 3.77 -1.72
CA ILE A 88 -3.52 3.58 -0.81
C ILE A 88 -2.98 3.71 0.61
N VAL A 89 -3.49 4.68 1.34
CA VAL A 89 -3.08 4.88 2.73
C VAL A 89 -4.20 4.35 3.63
N LEU A 90 -3.88 3.32 4.39
CA LEU A 90 -4.76 2.80 5.42
C LEU A 90 -4.28 3.31 6.78
N GLY A 91 -5.21 3.68 7.62
CA GLY A 91 -4.86 4.17 8.94
C GLY A 91 -5.80 3.65 10.00
N LYS A 92 -5.25 3.40 11.18
CA LYS A 92 -6.01 3.06 12.37
C LYS A 92 -6.37 4.34 13.10
N PRO A 93 -7.44 4.34 13.90
CA PRO A 93 -7.72 5.49 14.75
C PRO A 93 -6.55 5.76 15.67
N ALA A 94 -6.38 7.02 16.06
CA ALA A 94 -5.39 7.36 17.06
C ALA A 94 -5.71 6.58 18.34
N ALA A 95 -4.65 6.26 19.09
CA ALA A 95 -4.82 5.47 20.30
C ALA A 95 -5.84 6.13 21.22
N ALA A 96 -6.84 5.35 21.63
CA ALA A 96 -7.89 5.85 22.49
C ALA A 96 -7.30 6.25 23.85
N GLY A 97 -7.83 7.28 24.42
CA GLY A 97 -7.33 7.78 25.67
C GLY A 97 -6.08 8.60 25.52
N ALA A 98 -5.63 8.64 24.35
CA ALA A 98 -4.54 9.54 24.05
C ALA A 98 -5.05 10.95 24.22
#